data_fdc0b74f65eceaff40449628c357b115
#
_entry.id   fdc0b74f65eceaff40449628c357b115
#
_cell.length_a   1.000
_cell.length_b   1.000
_cell.length_c   1.000
_cell.angle_alpha   90.00
_cell.angle_beta   90.00
_cell.angle_gamma   90.00
#
_symmetry.space_group_name_H-M   'P 1'
#
loop_
_entity.id
_entity.type
_entity.pdbx_description
1 polymer ?
#
loop_
_entity_poly.entity_id
_entity_poly.type
_entity_poly.pdbx_seq_one_letter_code
_entity_poly.pdbx_strand_id
1 'polypeptide(L)'
;MLCSIYVTPVAADWIDGKKVVLQGLDKITARITTLTIPIDVPLRFGTLELTVNRCAFQPPEETPENVAFITILDRGHDLSLTPKPVFTGWMFASSPAVSAMEHPVYDITLLSCLAK
;
A
#
# COMPACT_ATOMS: atom_id res chain seq x y z
N MET A 1 49.34 6.71 -2.07
CA MET A 1 48.39 7.57 -1.37
C MET A 1 46.98 7.05 -1.58
N LEU A 2 46.40 6.55 -0.53
CA LEU A 2 45.09 5.93 -0.60
C LEU A 2 44.02 6.95 -0.26
N CYS A 3 43.32 7.43 -1.27
CA CYS A 3 42.07 8.15 -1.07
C CYS A 3 40.97 7.14 -0.80
N SER A 4 40.67 6.92 0.45
CA SER A 4 39.45 6.18 0.75
C SER A 4 38.27 7.12 0.59
N ILE A 5 37.57 6.96 -0.52
CA ILE A 5 36.32 7.64 -0.72
C ILE A 5 35.26 6.84 0.04
N TYR A 6 34.85 7.38 1.17
CA TYR A 6 33.70 6.82 1.87
C TYR A 6 32.45 7.30 1.14
N VAL A 7 31.92 6.44 0.29
CA VAL A 7 30.55 6.64 -0.16
C VAL A 7 29.68 6.18 0.99
N THR A 8 29.33 7.10 1.86
CA THR A 8 28.22 6.83 2.77
C THR A 8 26.99 6.64 1.91
N PRO A 9 26.35 5.46 1.95
CA PRO A 9 25.06 5.35 1.29
C PRO A 9 24.14 6.41 1.90
N VAL A 10 23.63 7.29 1.06
CA VAL A 10 22.55 8.16 1.48
C VAL A 10 21.39 7.22 1.76
N ALA A 11 21.30 6.76 2.99
CA ALA A 11 20.11 6.06 3.41
C ALA A 11 18.98 7.04 3.24
N ALA A 12 18.08 6.75 2.29
CA ALA A 12 16.82 7.45 2.23
C ALA A 12 16.21 7.37 3.64
N ASP A 13 16.02 8.51 4.27
CA ASP A 13 15.48 8.57 5.62
C ASP A 13 13.99 8.27 5.56
N TRP A 14 13.66 6.97 5.48
CA TRP A 14 12.28 6.54 5.50
C TRP A 14 11.69 6.73 6.89
N ILE A 15 10.53 7.37 6.94
CA ILE A 15 9.80 7.57 8.18
C ILE A 15 8.68 6.54 8.21
N ASP A 16 8.64 5.72 9.27
CA ASP A 16 7.58 4.75 9.43
C ASP A 16 6.26 5.44 9.77
N GLY A 17 5.20 5.05 9.06
CA GLY A 17 3.87 5.57 9.30
C GLY A 17 3.04 4.64 10.15
N LYS A 18 1.87 5.12 10.55
CA LYS A 18 0.93 4.38 11.40
C LYS A 18 -0.36 4.04 10.70
N LYS A 19 -0.65 4.66 9.59
CA LYS A 19 -1.83 4.36 8.78
C LYS A 19 -1.60 4.78 7.34
N VAL A 20 -2.38 4.19 6.44
CA VAL A 20 -2.30 4.52 5.01
C VAL A 20 -3.63 5.06 4.52
N VAL A 21 -3.55 5.85 3.45
CA VAL A 21 -4.72 6.26 2.68
C VAL A 21 -4.67 5.53 1.36
N LEU A 22 -5.70 4.75 1.09
CA LEU A 22 -5.86 4.01 -0.15
C LEU A 22 -7.07 4.54 -0.92
N GLN A 23 -7.02 4.38 -2.22
CA GLN A 23 -8.18 4.61 -3.08
C GLN A 23 -8.68 3.26 -3.57
N GLY A 24 -9.95 2.96 -3.27
CA GLY A 24 -10.62 1.78 -3.78
C GLY A 24 -11.55 2.15 -4.91
N LEU A 25 -11.47 1.42 -6.01
CA LEU A 25 -12.35 1.59 -7.16
C LEU A 25 -13.15 0.31 -7.36
N ASP A 26 -14.48 0.44 -7.41
CA ASP A 26 -15.38 -0.60 -7.89
C ASP A 26 -15.61 -0.36 -9.38
N LYS A 27 -15.08 -1.24 -10.22
CA LYS A 27 -15.11 -1.09 -11.68
C LYS A 27 -16.50 -1.31 -12.27
N ILE A 28 -17.36 -2.04 -11.56
CA ILE A 28 -18.71 -2.33 -12.05
C ILE A 28 -19.61 -1.10 -11.88
N THR A 29 -19.55 -0.45 -10.72
CA THR A 29 -20.35 0.72 -10.41
C THR A 29 -19.63 2.04 -10.69
N ALA A 30 -18.32 1.97 -11.01
CA ALA A 30 -17.44 3.14 -11.18
C ALA A 30 -17.36 4.00 -9.92
N ARG A 31 -17.53 3.39 -8.75
CA ARG A 31 -17.51 4.12 -7.48
C ARG A 31 -16.11 4.14 -6.89
N ILE A 32 -15.66 5.32 -6.51
CA ILE A 32 -14.37 5.52 -5.87
C ILE A 32 -14.59 5.81 -4.39
N THR A 33 -13.84 5.12 -3.54
CA THR A 33 -13.90 5.29 -2.09
C THR A 33 -12.49 5.50 -1.56
N THR A 34 -12.32 6.50 -0.69
CA THR A 34 -11.06 6.71 0.01
C THR A 34 -11.10 5.95 1.32
N LEU A 35 -10.06 5.14 1.56
CA LEU A 35 -9.96 4.29 2.74
C LEU A 35 -8.76 4.74 3.56
N THR A 36 -8.96 4.95 4.86
CA THR A 36 -7.86 5.19 5.81
C THR A 36 -7.74 3.98 6.71
N ILE A 37 -6.60 3.30 6.65
CA ILE A 37 -6.42 2.02 7.33
C ILE A 37 -5.23 2.09 8.27
N PRO A 38 -5.43 1.85 9.58
CA PRO A 38 -4.30 1.70 10.51
C PRO A 38 -3.48 0.45 10.19
N ILE A 39 -2.20 0.48 10.55
CA ILE A 39 -1.30 -0.66 10.38
C ILE A 39 -1.83 -1.86 11.18
N ASP A 40 -1.81 -3.03 10.56
CA ASP A 40 -2.22 -4.32 11.16
C ASP A 40 -3.71 -4.42 11.52
N VAL A 41 -4.53 -3.50 11.05
CA VAL A 41 -5.98 -3.56 11.25
C VAL A 41 -6.65 -3.92 9.94
N PRO A 42 -7.26 -5.13 9.83
CA PRO A 42 -7.95 -5.50 8.59
C PRO A 42 -9.17 -4.63 8.32
N LEU A 43 -9.35 -4.27 7.05
CA LEU A 43 -10.51 -3.50 6.61
C LEU A 43 -11.13 -4.18 5.41
N ARG A 44 -12.46 -4.20 5.37
CA ARG A 44 -13.22 -4.76 4.24
C ARG A 44 -13.54 -3.66 3.23
N PHE A 45 -13.29 -4.00 1.97
CA PHE A 45 -13.74 -3.20 0.83
C PHE A 45 -14.41 -4.15 -0.17
N GLY A 46 -15.75 -4.12 -0.23
CA GLY A 46 -16.48 -5.11 -1.00
C GLY A 46 -16.23 -6.52 -0.48
N THR A 47 -15.76 -7.40 -1.35
CA THR A 47 -15.38 -8.76 -0.97
C THR A 47 -13.92 -8.87 -0.53
N LEU A 48 -13.16 -7.79 -0.64
CA LEU A 48 -11.74 -7.80 -0.30
C LEU A 48 -11.51 -7.51 1.18
N GLU A 49 -10.50 -8.15 1.72
CA GLU A 49 -9.96 -7.82 3.05
C GLU A 49 -8.55 -7.29 2.88
N LEU A 50 -8.34 -6.06 3.33
CA LEU A 50 -7.09 -5.34 3.19
C LEU A 50 -6.38 -5.25 4.53
N THR A 51 -5.13 -5.64 4.57
CA THR A 51 -4.28 -5.49 5.75
C THR A 51 -2.99 -4.79 5.34
N VAL A 52 -2.70 -3.65 5.96
CA VAL A 52 -1.44 -2.95 5.74
C VAL A 52 -0.48 -3.40 6.82
N ASN A 53 0.57 -4.10 6.41
CA ASN A 53 1.54 -4.65 7.35
C ASN A 53 2.58 -3.62 7.74
N ARG A 54 2.91 -2.70 6.83
CA ARG A 54 3.88 -1.65 7.07
C ARG A 54 3.69 -0.53 6.07
N CYS A 55 3.96 0.70 6.46
CA CYS A 55 4.09 1.79 5.50
C CYS A 55 5.20 2.75 5.92
N ALA A 56 5.73 3.46 4.95
CA ALA A 56 6.77 4.45 5.16
C ALA A 56 6.66 5.55 4.12
N PHE A 57 7.21 6.71 4.44
CA PHE A 57 7.26 7.83 3.50
C PHE A 57 8.58 8.56 3.64
N GLN A 58 8.95 9.29 2.60
CA GLN A 58 10.15 10.12 2.61
C GLN A 58 9.83 11.51 3.14
N PRO A 59 10.78 12.15 3.86
CA PRO A 59 10.56 13.52 4.34
C PRO A 59 10.38 14.51 3.18
N PRO A 60 9.70 15.64 3.41
CA PRO A 60 9.38 16.58 2.35
C PRO A 60 10.60 17.22 1.66
N GLU A 61 11.78 17.19 2.27
CA GLU A 61 13.02 17.71 1.68
C GLU A 61 13.54 16.84 0.54
N GLU A 62 13.05 15.60 0.45
CA GLU A 62 13.46 14.65 -0.59
C GLU A 62 12.37 14.52 -1.63
N THR A 63 12.64 13.72 -2.68
CA THR A 63 11.61 13.38 -3.66
C THR A 63 10.46 12.69 -2.94
N PRO A 64 9.25 13.22 -3.00
CA PRO A 64 8.13 12.62 -2.28
C PRO A 64 7.87 11.20 -2.73
N GLU A 65 7.80 10.29 -1.76
CA GLU A 65 7.44 8.89 -2.02
C GLU A 65 6.72 8.34 -0.80
N ASN A 66 5.73 7.50 -1.06
CA ASN A 66 5.01 6.75 -0.04
C ASN A 66 4.97 5.30 -0.48
N VAL A 67 5.29 4.39 0.42
CA VAL A 67 5.26 2.95 0.15
C VAL A 67 4.48 2.25 1.24
N ALA A 68 3.87 1.13 0.88
CA ALA A 68 3.16 0.30 1.86
C ALA A 68 3.24 -1.17 1.46
N PHE A 69 3.45 -2.04 2.43
CA PHE A 69 3.36 -3.48 2.24
C PHE A 69 1.95 -3.91 2.60
N ILE A 70 1.21 -4.42 1.63
CA ILE A 70 -0.22 -4.68 1.75
C ILE A 70 -0.51 -6.12 1.38
N THR A 71 -1.35 -6.75 2.18
CA THR A 71 -1.90 -8.07 1.90
C THR A 71 -3.38 -7.92 1.60
N ILE A 72 -3.82 -8.43 0.46
CA ILE A 72 -5.21 -8.35 0.03
C ILE A 72 -5.72 -9.76 -0.22
N LEU A 73 -6.80 -10.11 0.45
CA LEU A 73 -7.48 -11.39 0.28
C LEU A 73 -8.88 -11.13 -0.25
N ASP A 74 -9.35 -12.02 -1.13
CA ASP A 74 -10.75 -12.01 -1.56
C ASP A 74 -11.51 -13.06 -0.75
N ARG A 75 -12.38 -12.59 0.13
CA ARG A 75 -13.20 -13.49 0.97
C ARG A 75 -14.49 -13.88 0.30
N GLY A 76 -14.82 -13.26 -0.84
CA GLY A 76 -16.07 -13.54 -1.51
C GLY A 76 -17.27 -13.15 -0.66
N HIS A 77 -18.43 -13.72 -1.00
CA HIS A 77 -19.67 -13.52 -0.27
C HIS A 77 -19.93 -14.61 0.78
N ASP A 78 -19.22 -15.74 0.67
CA ASP A 78 -19.36 -16.85 1.58
C ASP A 78 -18.14 -16.92 2.50
N LEU A 79 -18.31 -16.50 3.75
CA LEU A 79 -17.23 -16.44 4.72
C LEU A 79 -16.77 -17.82 5.21
N SER A 80 -17.51 -18.89 4.85
CA SER A 80 -17.09 -20.24 5.19
C SER A 80 -16.01 -20.78 4.26
N LEU A 81 -15.81 -20.13 3.09
CA LEU A 81 -14.79 -20.53 2.14
C LEU A 81 -13.43 -19.92 2.50
N THR A 82 -12.38 -20.64 2.10
CA THR A 82 -11.01 -20.14 2.27
C THR A 82 -10.80 -18.89 1.43
N PRO A 83 -10.30 -17.78 2.02
CA PRO A 83 -10.02 -16.59 1.24
C PRO A 83 -8.97 -16.83 0.18
N LYS A 84 -9.11 -16.17 -0.97
CA LYS A 84 -8.16 -16.27 -2.07
C LYS A 84 -7.18 -15.11 -2.00
N PRO A 85 -5.85 -15.37 -2.05
CA PRO A 85 -4.88 -14.27 -2.12
C PRO A 85 -5.05 -13.52 -3.44
N VAL A 86 -5.12 -12.19 -3.37
CA VAL A 86 -5.22 -11.32 -4.54
C VAL A 86 -3.92 -10.60 -4.76
N PHE A 87 -3.32 -10.11 -3.69
CA PHE A 87 -2.09 -9.33 -3.76
C PHE A 87 -1.35 -9.42 -2.43
N THR A 88 -0.04 -9.54 -2.51
CA THR A 88 0.85 -9.38 -1.34
C THR A 88 2.14 -8.76 -1.86
N GLY A 89 2.47 -7.59 -1.34
CA GLY A 89 3.69 -6.92 -1.77
C GLY A 89 3.67 -5.44 -1.48
N TRP A 90 4.67 -4.75 -2.02
CA TRP A 90 4.83 -3.31 -1.85
C TRP A 90 4.05 -2.55 -2.92
N MET A 91 3.33 -1.53 -2.49
CA MET A 91 2.72 -0.54 -3.37
C MET A 91 3.47 0.78 -3.25
N PHE A 92 3.60 1.49 -4.38
CA PHE A 92 4.30 2.77 -4.46
C PHE A 92 3.32 3.84 -4.94
N ALA A 93 3.20 4.93 -4.19
CA ALA A 93 2.27 5.99 -4.56
C ALA A 93 2.68 6.71 -5.85
N SER A 94 3.99 6.84 -6.09
CA SER A 94 4.50 7.50 -7.29
C SER A 94 4.43 6.66 -8.55
N SER A 95 4.27 5.33 -8.41
CA SER A 95 4.29 4.41 -9.55
C SER A 95 3.24 3.32 -9.36
N PRO A 96 1.95 3.67 -9.37
CA PRO A 96 0.90 2.69 -9.09
C PRO A 96 0.89 1.51 -10.06
N ALA A 97 1.31 1.71 -11.30
CA ALA A 97 1.31 0.66 -12.31
C ALA A 97 2.35 -0.43 -12.06
N VAL A 98 3.40 -0.14 -11.28
CA VAL A 98 4.48 -1.11 -11.00
C VAL A 98 4.00 -2.22 -10.07
N SER A 99 3.08 -1.91 -9.17
CA SER A 99 2.56 -2.86 -8.19
C SER A 99 1.04 -2.95 -8.27
N ALA A 100 0.52 -2.98 -9.49
CA ALA A 100 -0.92 -3.01 -9.70
C ALA A 100 -1.51 -4.35 -9.25
N MET A 101 -2.52 -4.26 -8.41
CA MET A 101 -3.33 -5.42 -8.06
C MET A 101 -4.21 -5.77 -9.25
N GLU A 102 -4.22 -7.04 -9.64
CA GLU A 102 -5.11 -7.51 -10.70
C GLU A 102 -6.34 -8.19 -10.10
N HIS A 103 -7.48 -7.56 -10.26
CA HIS A 103 -8.77 -8.09 -9.84
C HIS A 103 -9.83 -7.64 -10.84
N PRO A 104 -10.78 -8.53 -11.22
CA PRO A 104 -11.77 -8.16 -12.24
C PRO A 104 -12.76 -7.07 -11.82
N VAL A 105 -12.97 -6.90 -10.51
CA VAL A 105 -13.99 -5.98 -9.99
C VAL A 105 -13.38 -4.77 -9.27
N TYR A 106 -12.25 -4.94 -8.59
CA TYR A 106 -11.71 -3.91 -7.71
C TYR A 106 -10.30 -3.50 -8.08
N ASP A 107 -10.00 -2.21 -7.92
CA ASP A 107 -8.64 -1.68 -7.95
C ASP A 107 -8.34 -1.00 -6.63
N ILE A 108 -7.14 -1.23 -6.12
CA ILE A 108 -6.64 -0.58 -4.91
C ILE A 108 -5.36 0.16 -5.26
N THR A 109 -5.30 1.44 -4.92
CA THR A 109 -4.14 2.30 -5.20
C THR A 109 -3.70 2.97 -3.91
N LEU A 110 -2.40 2.97 -3.65
CA LEU A 110 -1.83 3.68 -2.50
C LEU A 110 -1.77 5.18 -2.80
N LEU A 111 -2.33 6.00 -1.91
CA LEU A 111 -2.25 7.44 -2.00
C LEU A 111 -1.17 8.00 -1.09
N SER A 112 -1.19 7.63 0.19
CA SER A 112 -0.19 8.14 1.12
C SER A 112 -0.04 7.25 2.35
N CYS A 113 1.09 7.42 3.03
CA CYS A 113 1.37 6.85 4.34
C CYS A 113 1.43 8.00 5.34
N LEU A 114 0.74 7.89 6.46
CA LEU A 114 0.59 8.94 7.45
C LEU A 114 1.30 8.57 8.74
N ALA A 115 1.97 9.56 9.35
CA ALA A 115 2.66 9.38 10.63
C ALA A 115 1.70 9.24 11.82
N LYS A 116 0.49 9.74 11.66
CA LYS A 116 -0.50 9.73 12.74
C LYS A 116 -1.85 9.24 12.26
#